data_dc6df440fbc69cc9ece741df2d0e7b4b
#
_entry.id   dc6df440fbc69cc9ece741df2d0e7b4b
#
_cell.length_a   1.000
_cell.length_b   1.000
_cell.length_c   1.000
_cell.angle_alpha   90.00
_cell.angle_beta   90.00
_cell.angle_gamma   90.00
#
_symmetry.space_group_name_H-M   'P 1'
#
loop_
_entity.id
_entity.type
_entity.pdbx_description
1 polymer ?
#
loop_
_entity_poly.entity_id
_entity_poly.type
_entity_poly.pdbx_seq_one_letter_code
_entity_poly.pdbx_strand_id
1 'polypeptide(L)'
;MKKVPALQVAALAPAVGAEVYLLPYSTQKGGNVTRGKVKKVDNIGGDKYHYYTLDMVLKDKMVSCPVTTADGKVFGVAQKSSGQDTASISYAAGAAFAMSQNISALALSDPALNAIGIKKGLPEDEDQALVYLFIASTQSTPEAYAIALDDFIKTFPNSADGYLRRAGNYVFADKDENLSLIHI
;
A
#
# COMPACT_ATOMS: atom_id res chain seq x y z
N MET A 1 -14.44 3.13 9.58
CA MET A 1 -13.32 2.14 9.66
C MET A 1 -12.68 2.19 11.05
N LYS A 2 -12.38 1.06 11.68
CA LYS A 2 -11.58 1.07 12.92
C LYS A 2 -10.17 1.57 12.55
N LYS A 3 -9.70 2.61 13.24
CA LYS A 3 -8.32 3.12 13.09
C LYS A 3 -7.34 1.99 13.44
N VAL A 4 -6.64 1.48 12.44
CA VAL A 4 -5.58 0.49 12.67
C VAL A 4 -4.35 1.25 13.16
N PRO A 5 -3.76 0.89 14.31
CA PRO A 5 -2.54 1.56 14.78
C PRO A 5 -1.41 1.31 13.77
N ALA A 6 -0.81 2.38 13.29
CA ALA A 6 0.32 2.31 12.37
C ALA A 6 1.64 2.19 13.15
N LEU A 7 2.58 1.40 12.63
CA LEU A 7 3.96 1.39 13.13
C LEU A 7 4.65 2.69 12.70
N GLN A 8 5.45 3.25 13.60
CA GLN A 8 6.26 4.42 13.28
C GLN A 8 7.44 4.02 12.38
N VAL A 9 7.71 4.83 11.36
CA VAL A 9 8.87 4.66 10.49
C VAL A 9 10.08 5.37 11.10
N ALA A 10 11.25 4.74 11.04
CA ALA A 10 12.50 5.34 11.50
C ALA A 10 12.88 6.52 10.59
N ALA A 11 13.18 7.67 11.18
CA ALA A 11 13.60 8.87 10.44
C ALA A 11 15.01 8.73 9.85
N LEU A 12 15.86 7.92 10.50
CA LEU A 12 17.24 7.68 10.09
C LEU A 12 17.45 6.22 9.79
N ALA A 13 18.26 5.95 8.76
CA ALA A 13 18.72 4.61 8.41
C ALA A 13 19.61 4.05 9.54
N PRO A 14 19.42 2.79 9.99
CA PRO A 14 20.31 2.19 10.95
C PRO A 14 21.70 1.99 10.34
N ALA A 15 22.73 2.28 11.13
CA ALA A 15 24.12 2.12 10.73
C ALA A 15 24.52 0.63 10.65
N VAL A 16 25.60 0.35 9.91
CA VAL A 16 26.22 -0.98 9.91
C VAL A 16 26.60 -1.37 11.34
N GLY A 17 26.30 -2.61 11.74
CA GLY A 17 26.50 -3.13 13.09
C GLY A 17 25.33 -2.88 14.05
N ALA A 18 24.35 -2.03 13.69
CA ALA A 18 23.19 -1.79 14.53
C ALA A 18 22.33 -3.06 14.70
N GLU A 19 21.82 -3.27 15.91
CA GLU A 19 20.86 -4.34 16.19
C GLU A 19 19.50 -4.02 15.59
N VAL A 20 18.90 -5.05 15.00
CA VAL A 20 17.60 -4.95 14.33
C VAL A 20 16.74 -6.16 14.66
N TYR A 21 15.44 -5.98 14.56
CA TYR A 21 14.45 -6.97 14.96
C TYR A 21 13.41 -7.13 13.86
N LEU A 22 13.12 -8.37 13.49
CA LEU A 22 12.05 -8.69 12.55
C LEU A 22 10.80 -9.06 13.34
N LEU A 23 9.71 -8.35 13.07
CA LEU A 23 8.41 -8.59 13.70
C LEU A 23 7.60 -9.57 12.84
N PRO A 24 7.24 -10.77 13.37
CA PRO A 24 6.45 -11.72 12.60
C PRO A 24 4.99 -11.26 12.43
N TYR A 25 4.30 -11.75 11.42
CA TYR A 25 2.88 -11.50 11.19
C TYR A 25 1.96 -11.91 12.34
N SER A 26 2.35 -12.90 13.08
CA SER A 26 1.58 -13.45 14.18
C SER A 26 2.37 -13.37 15.47
N THR A 27 1.78 -12.71 16.45
CA THR A 27 2.23 -12.68 17.83
C THR A 27 1.58 -13.79 18.66
N GLN A 28 0.97 -14.81 18.03
CA GLN A 28 0.47 -15.98 18.75
C GLN A 28 1.61 -16.60 19.55
N LYS A 29 1.25 -17.23 20.69
CA LYS A 29 2.20 -17.86 21.64
C LYS A 29 3.32 -18.60 20.88
N GLY A 30 4.55 -18.10 20.92
CA GLY A 30 5.72 -18.65 20.23
C GLY A 30 6.15 -17.93 18.95
N GLY A 31 5.47 -16.85 18.53
CA GLY A 31 5.95 -15.94 17.48
C GLY A 31 7.17 -15.16 17.99
N ASN A 32 8.35 -15.75 17.85
CA ASN A 32 9.58 -15.13 18.33
C ASN A 32 10.02 -14.03 17.38
N VAL A 33 10.27 -12.84 17.93
CA VAL A 33 11.00 -11.78 17.24
C VAL A 33 12.38 -12.30 16.87
N THR A 34 12.74 -12.19 15.60
CA THR A 34 14.08 -12.59 15.15
C THR A 34 15.01 -11.38 15.28
N ARG A 35 16.12 -11.59 15.96
CA ARG A 35 17.17 -10.58 16.17
C ARG A 35 18.28 -10.78 15.16
N GLY A 36 18.83 -9.68 14.66
CA GLY A 36 20.01 -9.67 13.80
C GLY A 36 20.73 -8.34 13.84
N LYS A 37 21.68 -8.17 12.92
CA LYS A 37 22.44 -6.93 12.77
C LYS A 37 22.46 -6.49 11.31
N VAL A 38 22.61 -5.21 11.09
CA VAL A 38 22.88 -4.65 9.76
C VAL A 38 24.30 -4.99 9.37
N LYS A 39 24.51 -5.75 8.31
CA LYS A 39 25.84 -6.05 7.74
C LYS A 39 26.28 -5.01 6.73
N LYS A 40 25.35 -4.53 5.90
CA LYS A 40 25.65 -3.60 4.81
C LYS A 40 24.42 -2.72 4.55
N VAL A 41 24.68 -1.50 4.12
CA VAL A 41 23.67 -0.58 3.61
C VAL A 41 24.08 -0.18 2.19
N ASP A 42 23.24 -0.49 1.23
CA ASP A 42 23.41 -0.08 -0.16
C ASP A 42 22.44 1.02 -0.50
N ASN A 43 22.92 2.08 -1.15
CA ASN A 43 22.09 3.16 -1.65
C ASN A 43 21.79 2.91 -3.12
N ILE A 44 20.50 2.84 -3.46
CA ILE A 44 20.03 2.61 -4.83
C ILE A 44 19.37 3.90 -5.33
N GLY A 45 19.78 4.37 -6.53
CA GLY A 45 19.22 5.60 -7.08
C GLY A 45 19.60 6.88 -6.31
N GLY A 46 20.85 6.95 -5.84
CA GLY A 46 21.33 7.98 -4.92
C GLY A 46 20.90 7.67 -3.49
N ASP A 47 20.73 8.70 -2.65
CA ASP A 47 20.34 8.52 -1.24
C ASP A 47 18.82 8.31 -1.02
N LYS A 48 18.08 8.06 -2.09
CA LYS A 48 16.61 7.91 -2.00
C LYS A 48 16.16 6.56 -1.45
N TYR A 49 16.88 5.49 -1.81
CA TYR A 49 16.48 4.13 -1.48
C TYR A 49 17.61 3.42 -0.77
N HIS A 50 17.34 2.99 0.45
CA HIS A 50 18.27 2.14 1.19
C HIS A 50 17.88 0.68 1.04
N TYR A 51 18.87 -0.16 0.79
CA TYR A 51 18.73 -1.61 0.79
C TYR A 51 19.72 -2.20 1.79
N TYR A 52 19.21 -3.01 2.68
CA TYR A 52 19.96 -3.52 3.81
C TYR A 52 20.28 -5.00 3.64
N THR A 53 21.53 -5.37 3.88
CA THR A 53 21.91 -6.75 4.10
C THR A 53 21.94 -7.00 5.61
N LEU A 54 21.22 -8.02 6.06
CA LEU A 54 21.02 -8.31 7.47
C LEU A 54 21.64 -9.66 7.83
N ASP A 55 22.23 -9.73 9.02
CA ASP A 55 22.71 -10.96 9.63
C ASP A 55 21.58 -11.59 10.44
N MET A 56 20.64 -12.21 9.75
CA MET A 56 19.54 -12.96 10.35
C MET A 56 18.99 -14.01 9.39
N VAL A 57 18.43 -15.06 9.97
CA VAL A 57 17.76 -16.11 9.19
C VAL A 57 16.33 -15.71 8.91
N LEU A 58 15.96 -15.65 7.63
CA LEU A 58 14.61 -15.37 7.19
C LEU A 58 13.91 -16.67 6.77
N LYS A 59 12.83 -17.02 7.46
CA LYS A 59 11.93 -18.11 7.05
C LYS A 59 10.91 -17.60 6.04
N ASP A 60 10.35 -18.46 5.19
CA ASP A 60 9.39 -18.07 4.14
C ASP A 60 8.20 -17.24 4.66
N LYS A 61 7.69 -17.58 5.85
CA LYS A 61 6.61 -16.84 6.51
C LYS A 61 7.01 -15.46 7.07
N MET A 62 8.28 -15.09 6.97
CA MET A 62 8.81 -13.81 7.46
C MET A 62 9.12 -12.83 6.34
N VAL A 63 8.94 -13.23 5.09
CA VAL A 63 9.04 -12.34 3.93
C VAL A 63 7.95 -11.29 4.02
N SER A 64 8.28 -10.04 3.67
CA SER A 64 7.42 -8.87 3.80
C SER A 64 7.06 -8.46 5.23
N CYS A 65 7.65 -9.07 6.24
CA CYS A 65 7.52 -8.62 7.62
C CYS A 65 8.32 -7.32 7.86
N PRO A 66 7.84 -6.43 8.74
CA PRO A 66 8.58 -5.23 9.10
C PRO A 66 9.84 -5.56 9.89
N VAL A 67 10.92 -4.85 9.56
CA VAL A 67 12.18 -4.89 10.31
C VAL A 67 12.33 -3.56 11.04
N THR A 68 12.59 -3.64 12.36
CA THR A 68 12.63 -2.50 13.26
C THR A 68 14.00 -2.29 13.88
N THR A 69 14.27 -1.08 14.25
CA THR A 69 15.36 -0.68 15.15
C THR A 69 15.05 -1.10 16.60
N ALA A 70 16.01 -0.98 17.49
CA ALA A 70 15.84 -1.35 18.91
C ALA A 70 14.76 -0.54 19.64
N ASP A 71 14.44 0.68 19.17
CA ASP A 71 13.35 1.53 19.67
C ASP A 71 11.98 1.20 19.03
N GLY A 72 11.87 0.12 18.26
CA GLY A 72 10.63 -0.37 17.67
C GLY A 72 10.16 0.35 16.41
N LYS A 73 10.97 1.25 15.82
CA LYS A 73 10.61 1.94 14.59
C LYS A 73 10.98 1.13 13.36
N VAL A 74 10.09 1.06 12.39
CA VAL A 74 10.30 0.33 11.14
C VAL A 74 11.28 1.08 10.26
N PHE A 75 12.38 0.45 9.86
CA PHE A 75 13.29 1.02 8.87
C PHE A 75 13.24 0.28 7.53
N GLY A 76 12.66 -0.92 7.49
CA GLY A 76 12.58 -1.68 6.26
C GLY A 76 11.55 -2.80 6.30
N VAL A 77 11.38 -3.43 5.15
CA VAL A 77 10.52 -4.59 4.92
C VAL A 77 11.40 -5.75 4.46
N ALA A 78 11.31 -6.88 5.16
CA ALA A 78 12.14 -8.05 4.89
C ALA A 78 11.89 -8.64 3.51
N GLN A 79 12.96 -8.98 2.80
CA GLN A 79 12.93 -9.62 1.50
C GLN A 79 13.77 -10.89 1.50
N LYS A 80 13.29 -11.92 0.82
CA LYS A 80 14.03 -13.16 0.61
C LYS A 80 15.09 -12.93 -0.47
N SER A 81 16.27 -13.50 -0.29
CA SER A 81 17.26 -13.60 -1.36
C SER A 81 16.72 -14.44 -2.51
N SER A 82 16.99 -14.03 -3.74
CA SER A 82 16.71 -14.81 -4.95
C SER A 82 17.82 -15.79 -5.31
N GLY A 83 18.93 -15.79 -4.58
CA GLY A 83 20.11 -16.63 -4.84
C GLY A 83 20.20 -17.82 -3.88
N GLN A 84 21.16 -18.69 -4.16
CA GLN A 84 21.55 -19.83 -3.28
C GLN A 84 22.32 -19.38 -2.03
N ASP A 85 22.01 -18.19 -1.52
CA ASP A 85 22.74 -17.61 -0.40
C ASP A 85 22.53 -18.44 0.87
N THR A 86 23.61 -18.56 1.61
CA THR A 86 23.68 -19.23 2.90
C THR A 86 22.59 -18.76 3.83
N ALA A 87 22.01 -19.69 4.56
CA ALA A 87 20.83 -19.54 5.45
C ALA A 87 20.92 -18.41 6.51
N SER A 88 22.02 -17.68 6.59
CA SER A 88 22.29 -16.65 7.60
C SER A 88 22.18 -15.20 7.10
N ILE A 89 21.94 -14.97 5.80
CA ILE A 89 21.85 -13.63 5.22
C ILE A 89 20.46 -13.40 4.71
N SER A 90 19.88 -12.24 5.05
CA SER A 90 18.62 -11.77 4.54
C SER A 90 18.72 -10.29 4.14
N TYR A 91 17.69 -9.80 3.48
CA TYR A 91 17.67 -8.45 2.94
C TYR A 91 16.45 -7.70 3.46
N ALA A 92 16.52 -6.37 3.47
CA ALA A 92 15.38 -5.51 3.69
C ALA A 92 15.40 -4.30 2.77
N ALA A 93 14.25 -4.00 2.16
CA ALA A 93 14.04 -2.75 1.43
C ALA A 93 13.70 -1.64 2.41
N GLY A 94 14.33 -0.48 2.28
CA GLY A 94 14.15 0.65 3.18
C GLY A 94 12.73 1.22 3.13
N ALA A 95 12.16 1.53 4.30
CA ALA A 95 10.81 2.09 4.44
C ALA A 95 10.76 3.62 4.41
N ALA A 96 11.88 4.31 4.58
CA ALA A 96 11.93 5.78 4.64
C ALA A 96 11.36 6.45 3.39
N PHE A 97 11.49 5.79 2.22
CA PHE A 97 10.91 6.28 0.97
C PHE A 97 9.39 6.43 1.05
N ALA A 98 8.68 5.56 1.77
CA ALA A 98 7.23 5.65 1.93
C ALA A 98 6.80 6.95 2.61
N MET A 99 7.64 7.51 3.49
CA MET A 99 7.37 8.78 4.18
C MET A 99 7.48 9.99 3.26
N SER A 100 8.22 9.90 2.17
CA SER A 100 8.37 10.98 1.19
C SER A 100 7.24 11.00 0.14
N GLN A 101 6.38 9.97 0.14
CA GLN A 101 5.28 9.89 -0.81
C GLN A 101 4.13 10.78 -0.37
N ASN A 102 3.74 11.69 -1.24
CA ASN A 102 2.52 12.49 -1.05
C ASN A 102 1.38 11.80 -1.81
N ILE A 103 0.55 11.08 -1.05
CA ILE A 103 -0.63 10.42 -1.60
C ILE A 103 -1.79 11.40 -1.52
N SER A 104 -2.14 12.02 -2.63
CA SER A 104 -3.33 12.86 -2.78
C SER A 104 -4.42 12.15 -3.60
N ALA A 105 -5.64 12.67 -3.61
CA ALA A 105 -6.69 12.19 -4.51
C ALA A 105 -6.26 12.23 -5.99
N LEU A 106 -5.39 13.17 -6.35
CA LEU A 106 -4.79 13.29 -7.68
C LEU A 106 -3.72 12.23 -7.98
N ALA A 107 -3.26 11.48 -6.97
CA ALA A 107 -2.33 10.36 -7.14
C ALA A 107 -2.89 9.20 -7.99
N LEU A 108 -4.18 9.23 -8.34
CA LEU A 108 -4.79 8.31 -9.31
C LEU A 108 -4.14 8.36 -10.70
N SER A 109 -3.65 9.52 -11.09
CA SER A 109 -2.96 9.71 -12.38
C SER A 109 -1.48 9.32 -12.33
N ASP A 110 -0.94 8.97 -11.17
CA ASP A 110 0.46 8.56 -11.03
C ASP A 110 0.67 7.14 -11.60
N PRO A 111 1.47 7.00 -12.69
CA PRO A 111 1.72 5.70 -13.32
C PRO A 111 2.32 4.67 -12.36
N ALA A 112 3.15 5.10 -11.39
CA ALA A 112 3.77 4.22 -10.41
C ALA A 112 2.73 3.61 -9.47
N LEU A 113 1.73 4.39 -9.04
CA LEU A 113 0.63 3.90 -8.21
C LEU A 113 -0.36 3.04 -9.00
N ASN A 114 -0.54 3.30 -10.29
CA ASN A 114 -1.38 2.47 -11.15
C ASN A 114 -0.75 1.08 -11.39
N ALA A 115 0.58 1.01 -11.45
CA ALA A 115 1.30 -0.25 -11.66
C ALA A 115 1.28 -1.19 -10.44
N ILE A 116 0.93 -0.72 -9.25
CA ILE A 116 0.96 -1.54 -8.02
C ILE A 116 -0.14 -2.62 -7.99
N GLY A 117 -1.22 -2.49 -8.78
CA GLY A 117 -2.32 -3.45 -8.81
C GLY A 117 -3.17 -3.52 -7.51
N ILE A 118 -2.94 -2.59 -6.58
CA ILE A 118 -3.73 -2.48 -5.35
C ILE A 118 -4.96 -1.63 -5.63
N LYS A 119 -6.15 -2.17 -5.33
CA LYS A 119 -7.40 -1.41 -5.43
C LYS A 119 -7.33 -0.19 -4.51
N LYS A 120 -7.47 1.00 -5.09
CA LYS A 120 -7.52 2.26 -4.33
C LYS A 120 -8.89 2.42 -3.69
N GLY A 121 -8.92 2.76 -2.41
CA GLY A 121 -10.16 3.13 -1.74
C GLY A 121 -10.61 4.53 -2.13
N LEU A 122 -11.91 4.79 -1.98
CA LEU A 122 -12.44 6.14 -2.11
C LEU A 122 -11.94 7.04 -0.97
N PRO A 123 -11.73 8.34 -1.23
CA PRO A 123 -11.55 9.33 -0.17
C PRO A 123 -12.72 9.31 0.82
N GLU A 124 -12.46 9.68 2.08
CA GLU A 124 -13.49 9.78 3.12
C GLU A 124 -14.35 11.05 2.97
N ASP A 125 -13.84 12.05 2.29
CA ASP A 125 -14.51 13.31 1.98
C ASP A 125 -15.25 13.18 0.64
N GLU A 126 -16.53 13.62 0.59
CA GLU A 126 -17.40 13.47 -0.59
C GLU A 126 -16.90 14.26 -1.79
N ASP A 127 -16.43 15.49 -1.58
CA ASP A 127 -15.94 16.35 -2.69
C ASP A 127 -14.68 15.75 -3.31
N GLN A 128 -13.77 15.22 -2.48
CA GLN A 128 -12.58 14.53 -2.96
C GLN A 128 -12.95 13.21 -3.67
N ALA A 129 -13.96 12.50 -3.18
CA ALA A 129 -14.43 11.28 -3.83
C ALA A 129 -15.10 11.58 -5.19
N LEU A 130 -15.79 12.71 -5.35
CA LEU A 130 -16.31 13.16 -6.62
C LEU A 130 -15.21 13.52 -7.63
N VAL A 131 -14.14 14.17 -7.16
CA VAL A 131 -12.93 14.41 -7.98
C VAL A 131 -12.30 13.07 -8.39
N TYR A 132 -12.23 12.11 -7.48
CA TYR A 132 -11.77 10.75 -7.80
C TYR A 132 -12.60 10.13 -8.92
N LEU A 133 -13.94 10.17 -8.83
CA LEU A 133 -14.82 9.61 -9.85
C LEU A 133 -14.65 10.31 -11.21
N PHE A 134 -14.45 11.62 -11.20
CA PHE A 134 -14.17 12.37 -12.43
C PHE A 134 -12.91 11.90 -13.13
N ILE A 135 -11.81 11.73 -12.37
CA ILE A 135 -10.55 11.21 -12.91
C ILE A 135 -10.72 9.75 -13.38
N ALA A 136 -11.40 8.93 -12.58
CA ALA A 136 -11.65 7.54 -12.92
C ALA A 136 -12.46 7.37 -14.21
N SER A 137 -13.43 8.27 -14.47
CA SER A 137 -14.24 8.23 -15.71
C SER A 137 -13.42 8.43 -16.99
N THR A 138 -12.26 9.10 -16.89
CA THR A 138 -11.40 9.42 -18.04
C THR A 138 -10.20 8.48 -18.18
N GLN A 139 -9.77 7.82 -17.09
CA GLN A 139 -8.52 7.06 -17.05
C GLN A 139 -8.71 5.57 -16.78
N SER A 140 -9.91 5.14 -16.37
CA SER A 140 -10.19 3.73 -16.07
C SER A 140 -10.96 3.06 -17.21
N THR A 141 -10.97 1.71 -17.18
CA THR A 141 -11.89 0.97 -18.06
C THR A 141 -13.34 1.16 -17.59
N PRO A 142 -14.34 0.99 -18.46
CA PRO A 142 -15.75 1.11 -18.08
C PRO A 142 -16.14 0.25 -16.89
N GLU A 143 -15.61 -0.98 -16.81
CA GLU A 143 -15.85 -1.93 -15.72
C GLU A 143 -15.25 -1.43 -14.40
N ALA A 144 -14.02 -0.92 -14.43
CA ALA A 144 -13.34 -0.36 -13.26
C ALA A 144 -14.04 0.91 -12.76
N TYR A 145 -14.54 1.74 -13.68
CA TYR A 145 -15.34 2.91 -13.35
C TYR A 145 -16.69 2.54 -12.72
N ALA A 146 -17.37 1.51 -13.25
CA ALA A 146 -18.62 1.01 -12.69
C ALA A 146 -18.43 0.54 -11.22
N ILE A 147 -17.34 -0.18 -10.94
CA ILE A 147 -16.99 -0.60 -9.57
C ILE A 147 -16.75 0.62 -8.66
N ALA A 148 -16.05 1.65 -9.15
CA ALA A 148 -15.82 2.88 -8.39
C ALA A 148 -17.12 3.63 -8.06
N LEU A 149 -18.08 3.65 -8.99
CA LEU A 149 -19.43 4.20 -8.77
C LEU A 149 -20.22 3.44 -7.71
N ASP A 150 -20.17 2.10 -7.73
CA ASP A 150 -20.83 1.28 -6.73
C ASP A 150 -20.22 1.48 -5.33
N ASP A 151 -18.90 1.59 -5.25
CA ASP A 151 -18.21 1.89 -3.98
C ASP A 151 -18.56 3.30 -3.48
N PHE A 152 -18.73 4.28 -4.40
CA PHE A 152 -19.14 5.65 -4.05
C PHE A 152 -20.57 5.68 -3.49
N ILE A 153 -21.53 5.08 -4.17
CA ILE A 153 -22.92 5.00 -3.72
C ILE A 153 -23.03 4.31 -2.36
N LYS A 154 -22.23 3.28 -2.15
CA LYS A 154 -22.16 2.59 -0.84
C LYS A 154 -21.64 3.48 0.28
N THR A 155 -20.66 4.33 -0.02
CA THR A 155 -19.98 5.19 0.96
C THR A 155 -20.80 6.45 1.22
N PHE A 156 -21.43 7.01 0.18
CA PHE A 156 -22.23 8.23 0.21
C PHE A 156 -23.66 7.99 -0.32
N PRO A 157 -24.49 7.24 0.39
CA PRO A 157 -25.82 6.81 -0.12
C PRO A 157 -26.81 7.96 -0.33
N ASN A 158 -26.56 9.12 0.26
CA ASN A 158 -27.40 10.31 0.12
C ASN A 158 -26.93 11.27 -0.98
N SER A 159 -25.81 10.97 -1.65
CA SER A 159 -25.29 11.80 -2.72
C SER A 159 -26.01 11.53 -4.03
N ALA A 160 -26.71 12.54 -4.55
CA ALA A 160 -27.38 12.44 -5.85
C ALA A 160 -26.39 12.24 -7.01
N ASP A 161 -25.17 12.76 -6.90
CA ASP A 161 -24.13 12.67 -7.93
C ASP A 161 -23.74 11.22 -8.24
N GLY A 162 -23.67 10.36 -7.23
CA GLY A 162 -23.37 8.94 -7.42
C GLY A 162 -24.40 8.26 -8.32
N TYR A 163 -25.67 8.48 -8.04
CA TYR A 163 -26.76 7.90 -8.80
C TYR A 163 -26.87 8.48 -10.22
N LEU A 164 -26.70 9.79 -10.38
CA LEU A 164 -26.70 10.44 -11.69
C LEU A 164 -25.58 9.92 -12.60
N ARG A 165 -24.36 9.78 -12.05
CA ARG A 165 -23.23 9.23 -12.78
C ARG A 165 -23.43 7.74 -13.10
N ARG A 166 -24.05 6.98 -12.21
CA ARG A 166 -24.39 5.58 -12.44
C ARG A 166 -25.41 5.43 -13.56
N ALA A 167 -26.47 6.27 -13.55
CA ALA A 167 -27.44 6.32 -14.63
C ALA A 167 -26.77 6.63 -15.97
N GLY A 168 -25.92 7.68 -16.02
CA GLY A 168 -25.16 8.01 -17.22
C GLY A 168 -24.28 6.86 -17.71
N ASN A 169 -23.63 6.15 -16.79
CA ASN A 169 -22.79 4.99 -17.15
C ASN A 169 -23.61 3.87 -17.81
N TYR A 170 -24.82 3.59 -17.35
CA TYR A 170 -25.71 2.60 -17.96
C TYR A 170 -26.14 3.02 -19.37
N VAL A 171 -26.51 4.29 -19.56
CA VAL A 171 -26.87 4.81 -20.88
C VAL A 171 -25.78 4.63 -21.91
N PHE A 172 -24.53 4.90 -21.54
CA PHE A 172 -23.38 4.88 -22.46
C PHE A 172 -22.74 3.50 -22.62
N ALA A 173 -22.73 2.66 -21.57
CA ALA A 173 -22.04 1.37 -21.57
C ALA A 173 -22.95 0.20 -21.94
N ASP A 174 -24.18 0.16 -21.41
CA ASP A 174 -25.06 -1.01 -21.44
C ASP A 174 -26.33 -0.86 -22.30
N LYS A 175 -26.48 0.22 -23.07
CA LYS A 175 -27.61 0.43 -23.95
C LYS A 175 -28.98 0.20 -23.29
N ASP A 176 -29.44 1.13 -22.46
CA ASP A 176 -30.81 1.31 -21.99
C ASP A 176 -31.48 0.22 -21.11
N GLU A 177 -31.08 -1.02 -21.13
CA GLU A 177 -31.82 -2.12 -20.46
C GLU A 177 -31.82 -2.00 -18.93
N ASN A 178 -30.82 -1.36 -18.33
CA ASN A 178 -30.67 -1.24 -16.87
C ASN A 178 -31.15 0.09 -16.27
N LEU A 179 -31.60 1.05 -17.08
CA LEU A 179 -32.13 2.33 -16.58
C LEU A 179 -33.41 2.14 -15.76
N SER A 180 -34.23 1.14 -16.07
CA SER A 180 -35.44 0.82 -15.34
C SER A 180 -35.20 0.31 -13.91
N LEU A 181 -33.97 -0.09 -13.59
CA LEU A 181 -33.59 -0.59 -12.28
C LEU A 181 -33.11 0.51 -11.31
N ILE A 182 -32.95 1.76 -11.82
CA ILE A 182 -32.64 2.91 -10.99
C ILE A 182 -33.94 3.50 -10.45
N HIS A 183 -34.59 2.78 -9.53
CA HIS A 183 -35.63 3.39 -8.72
C HIS A 183 -34.95 4.23 -7.62
N ILE A 184 -35.08 5.54 -7.79
CA ILE A 184 -34.78 6.52 -6.75
C ILE A 184 -35.91 6.51 -5.71
#